data_3bf9db228b7829d4e152f5a3f826f2a5
#
_entry.id   3bf9db228b7829d4e152f5a3f826f2a5
#
_cell.length_a   1.000
_cell.length_b   1.000
_cell.length_c   1.000
_cell.angle_alpha   90.00
_cell.angle_beta   90.00
_cell.angle_gamma   90.00
#
_symmetry.space_group_name_H-M   'P 1'
#
loop_
_entity.id
_entity.type
_entity.pdbx_description
1 polymer ?
#
loop_
_entity_poly.entity_id
_entity_poly.type
_entity_poly.pdbx_seq_one_letter_code
_entity_poly.pdbx_strand_id
1 'polypeptide(L)'
;MYGVEFDLQLEQGGYWPVNNDPDITREFIQYMANDDEIDFTTCEPAMTGEDFGYIINQIPGTMFWLGVGDVDHSLHDSRLSPDETAIETGVKAIIKYLSWRMSA
;
A
#
# COMPACT_ATOMS: atom_id res chain seq x y z
N MET A 1 7.89 3.14 -42.02
CA MET A 1 8.64 4.08 -41.18
C MET A 1 8.09 5.48 -41.46
N TYR A 2 7.75 6.25 -40.43
CA TYR A 2 6.90 7.44 -40.55
C TYR A 2 7.65 8.76 -40.52
N GLY A 3 8.99 8.74 -40.64
CA GLY A 3 9.85 9.95 -40.68
C GLY A 3 9.78 10.80 -39.41
N VAL A 4 9.53 10.17 -38.25
CA VAL A 4 9.50 10.84 -36.96
C VAL A 4 10.87 10.63 -36.29
N GLU A 5 11.45 11.72 -35.85
CA GLU A 5 12.60 11.70 -34.95
C GLU A 5 12.12 11.68 -33.51
N PHE A 6 12.75 10.88 -32.65
CA PHE A 6 12.45 10.83 -31.22
C PHE A 6 13.77 10.71 -30.44
N ASP A 7 13.76 11.28 -29.26
CA ASP A 7 14.79 11.11 -28.24
C ASP A 7 14.22 10.27 -27.11
N LEU A 8 14.81 9.09 -26.89
CA LEU A 8 14.37 8.17 -25.84
C LEU A 8 15.33 8.23 -24.66
N GLN A 9 14.85 8.80 -23.56
CA GLN A 9 15.59 8.84 -22.30
C GLN A 9 15.12 7.72 -21.37
N LEU A 10 15.99 6.74 -21.11
CA LEU A 10 15.73 5.61 -20.23
C LEU A 10 16.43 5.75 -18.86
N GLU A 11 16.99 6.91 -18.58
CA GLU A 11 17.75 7.16 -17.36
C GLU A 11 16.83 7.32 -16.12
N GLN A 12 15.57 7.55 -16.34
CA GLN A 12 14.59 7.62 -15.26
C GLN A 12 14.22 6.21 -14.85
N GLY A 13 14.72 5.78 -13.71
CA GLY A 13 14.39 4.47 -13.14
C GLY A 13 12.89 4.30 -12.97
N GLY A 14 12.38 3.10 -13.26
CA GLY A 14 11.01 2.73 -12.96
C GLY A 14 10.80 2.53 -11.45
N TYR A 15 9.63 2.02 -11.11
CA TYR A 15 9.34 1.63 -9.73
C TYR A 15 9.95 0.27 -9.41
N TRP A 16 10.43 0.12 -8.18
CA TRP A 16 10.71 -1.19 -7.64
C TRP A 16 9.40 -1.86 -7.23
N PRO A 17 9.26 -3.18 -7.39
CA PRO A 17 8.10 -3.87 -6.88
C PRO A 17 8.04 -3.74 -5.35
N VAL A 18 6.86 -3.54 -4.81
CA VAL A 18 6.62 -3.62 -3.37
C VAL A 18 6.56 -5.10 -3.01
N ASN A 19 7.68 -5.64 -2.58
CA ASN A 19 7.79 -7.02 -2.12
C ASN A 19 7.81 -7.03 -0.59
N ASN A 20 6.63 -7.14 0.00
CA ASN A 20 6.46 -7.13 1.46
C ASN A 20 7.33 -8.21 2.12
N ASP A 21 7.99 -7.83 3.21
CA ASP A 21 8.74 -8.79 4.03
C ASP A 21 7.79 -9.86 4.60
N PRO A 22 8.07 -11.16 4.37
CA PRO A 22 7.14 -12.23 4.74
C PRO A 22 6.87 -12.34 6.24
N ASP A 23 7.86 -12.07 7.08
CA ASP A 23 7.74 -12.22 8.53
C ASP A 23 6.97 -11.05 9.13
N ILE A 24 7.30 -9.83 8.74
CA ILE A 24 6.57 -8.62 9.17
C ILE A 24 5.13 -8.65 8.66
N THR A 25 4.92 -9.09 7.42
CA THR A 25 3.57 -9.19 6.84
C THR A 25 2.74 -10.23 7.59
N ARG A 26 3.31 -11.37 7.92
CA ARG A 26 2.60 -12.40 8.70
C ARG A 26 2.21 -11.89 10.09
N GLU A 27 3.13 -11.22 10.77
CA GLU A 27 2.88 -10.61 12.07
C GLU A 27 1.74 -9.58 12.00
N PHE A 28 1.81 -8.69 11.00
CA PHE A 28 0.78 -7.68 10.74
C PHE A 28 -0.60 -8.29 10.47
N ILE A 29 -0.66 -9.30 9.60
CA ILE A 29 -1.90 -10.02 9.28
C ILE A 29 -2.49 -10.68 10.54
N GLN A 30 -1.67 -11.35 11.33
CA GLN A 30 -2.13 -11.98 12.57
C GLN A 30 -2.69 -10.96 13.56
N TYR A 31 -2.03 -9.83 13.69
CA TYR A 31 -2.52 -8.75 14.55
C TYR A 31 -3.87 -8.19 14.06
N MET A 32 -3.95 -7.82 12.79
CA MET A 32 -5.16 -7.23 12.21
C MET A 32 -6.35 -8.18 12.22
N ALA A 33 -6.13 -9.45 11.94
CA ALA A 33 -7.20 -10.46 11.94
C ALA A 33 -7.79 -10.72 13.32
N ASN A 34 -7.10 -10.35 14.39
CA ASN A 34 -7.57 -10.49 15.78
C ASN A 34 -8.04 -9.18 16.40
N ASP A 35 -8.06 -8.08 15.65
CA ASP A 35 -8.54 -6.79 16.13
C ASP A 35 -10.02 -6.61 15.78
N ASP A 36 -10.87 -6.47 16.79
CA ASP A 36 -12.33 -6.38 16.62
C ASP A 36 -12.80 -5.03 16.05
N GLU A 37 -11.95 -4.02 16.04
CA GLU A 37 -12.29 -2.68 15.56
C GLU A 37 -11.88 -2.43 14.11
N ILE A 38 -11.13 -3.37 13.52
CA ILE A 38 -10.62 -3.24 12.16
C ILE A 38 -11.16 -4.37 11.30
N ASP A 39 -11.94 -3.99 10.30
CA ASP A 39 -12.43 -4.93 9.29
C ASP A 39 -11.28 -5.25 8.34
N PHE A 40 -10.62 -6.37 8.58
CA PHE A 40 -9.45 -6.82 7.83
C PHE A 40 -9.81 -7.91 6.83
N THR A 41 -9.32 -7.75 5.62
CA THR A 41 -9.42 -8.77 4.58
C THR A 41 -8.11 -8.89 3.81
N THR A 42 -7.90 -10.02 3.17
CA THR A 42 -6.79 -10.22 2.23
C THR A 42 -7.21 -9.85 0.82
N CYS A 43 -6.27 -9.40 0.02
CA CYS A 43 -6.48 -9.10 -1.40
C CYS A 43 -5.40 -9.74 -2.26
N GLU A 44 -5.70 -9.88 -3.53
CA GLU A 44 -4.73 -10.33 -4.52
C GLU A 44 -3.66 -9.26 -4.77
N PRO A 45 -2.46 -9.67 -5.21
CA PRO A 45 -1.42 -8.72 -5.59
C PRO A 45 -1.91 -7.76 -6.67
N ALA A 46 -1.60 -6.49 -6.50
CA ALA A 46 -1.95 -5.45 -7.46
C ALA A 46 -0.75 -5.10 -8.36
N MET A 47 -1.01 -4.95 -9.64
CA MET A 47 -0.01 -4.55 -10.64
C MET A 47 0.07 -3.02 -10.71
N THR A 48 0.52 -2.39 -9.63
CA THR A 48 0.67 -0.93 -9.51
C THR A 48 2.12 -0.55 -9.25
N GLY A 49 2.48 0.69 -9.64
CA GLY A 49 3.76 1.30 -9.29
C GLY A 49 3.67 2.02 -7.94
N GLU A 50 4.75 1.97 -7.15
CA GLU A 50 4.79 2.58 -5.82
C GLU A 50 6.24 2.89 -5.40
N ASP A 51 6.45 4.11 -4.87
CA ASP A 51 7.76 4.53 -4.37
C ASP A 51 8.20 3.74 -3.13
N PHE A 52 7.27 3.20 -2.38
CA PHE A 52 7.55 2.38 -1.20
C PHE A 52 8.41 1.15 -1.52
N GLY A 53 8.40 0.69 -2.77
CA GLY A 53 9.27 -0.38 -3.23
C GLY A 53 10.75 -0.10 -3.00
N TYR A 54 11.18 1.15 -3.11
CA TYR A 54 12.57 1.55 -2.83
C TYR A 54 12.90 1.42 -1.33
N ILE A 55 11.97 1.82 -0.47
CA ILE A 55 12.16 1.75 0.98
C ILE A 55 12.24 0.30 1.43
N ILE A 56 11.29 -0.51 0.99
CA ILE A 56 11.18 -1.92 1.43
C ILE A 56 12.33 -2.79 0.90
N ASN A 57 12.97 -2.36 -0.19
CA ASN A 57 14.16 -3.00 -0.71
C ASN A 57 15.41 -2.78 0.18
N GLN A 58 15.39 -1.76 1.02
CA GLN A 58 16.47 -1.41 1.95
C GLN A 58 16.16 -1.83 3.39
N ILE A 59 14.91 -1.71 3.79
CA ILE A 59 14.44 -1.93 5.17
C ILE A 59 13.25 -2.89 5.12
N PRO A 60 13.30 -4.04 5.80
CA PRO A 60 12.16 -4.95 5.86
C PRO A 60 10.89 -4.24 6.35
N GLY A 61 9.80 -4.41 5.63
CA GLY A 61 8.55 -3.75 5.96
C GLY A 61 7.35 -4.37 5.25
N THR A 62 6.19 -3.80 5.49
CA THR A 62 4.95 -4.21 4.84
C THR A 62 4.11 -3.00 4.45
N MET A 63 3.48 -3.08 3.30
CA MET A 63 2.46 -2.13 2.84
C MET A 63 1.13 -2.83 2.75
N PHE A 64 0.08 -2.13 3.10
CA PHE A 64 -1.29 -2.62 3.01
C PHE A 64 -2.19 -1.62 2.28
N TRP A 65 -3.31 -2.08 1.81
CA TRP A 65 -4.34 -1.25 1.21
C TRP A 65 -5.34 -0.79 2.26
N LEU A 66 -5.69 0.50 2.22
CA LEU A 66 -6.77 1.06 3.02
C LEU A 66 -8.00 1.21 2.15
N GLY A 67 -9.08 0.53 2.51
CA GLY A 67 -10.37 0.71 1.84
C GLY A 67 -10.93 2.10 2.13
N VAL A 68 -11.36 2.80 1.09
CA VAL A 68 -11.84 4.18 1.17
C VAL A 68 -13.32 4.36 0.80
N GLY A 69 -14.03 3.25 0.56
CA GLY A 69 -15.48 3.24 0.34
C GLY A 69 -15.96 3.68 -1.04
N ASP A 70 -15.15 4.32 -1.85
CA ASP A 70 -15.53 4.68 -3.23
C ASP A 70 -15.29 3.48 -4.16
N VAL A 71 -16.37 2.83 -4.56
CA VAL A 71 -16.34 1.65 -5.43
C VAL A 71 -16.46 2.00 -6.93
N ASP A 72 -16.77 3.23 -7.25
CA ASP A 72 -17.05 3.67 -8.62
C ASP A 72 -15.83 4.27 -9.30
N HIS A 73 -14.86 4.75 -8.52
CA HIS A 73 -13.68 5.43 -9.03
C HIS A 73 -12.39 4.75 -8.57
N SER A 74 -11.48 4.56 -9.51
CA SER A 74 -10.16 3.98 -9.23
C SER A 74 -9.18 5.04 -8.69
N LEU A 75 -8.03 4.56 -8.21
CA LEU A 75 -6.90 5.44 -7.88
C LEU A 75 -6.57 6.37 -9.05
N HIS A 76 -6.25 7.62 -8.73
CA HIS A 76 -5.92 8.69 -9.67
C HIS A 76 -7.10 9.21 -10.51
N ASP A 77 -8.34 8.70 -10.32
CA ASP A 77 -9.51 9.34 -10.90
C ASP A 77 -9.76 10.68 -10.18
N SER A 78 -9.96 11.74 -10.95
CA SER A 78 -10.21 13.08 -10.40
C SER A 78 -11.53 13.17 -9.60
N ARG A 79 -12.40 12.20 -9.74
CA ARG A 79 -13.70 12.11 -9.05
C ARG A 79 -13.65 11.21 -7.83
N LEU A 80 -12.52 10.56 -7.58
CA LEU A 80 -12.37 9.70 -6.39
C LEU A 80 -12.73 10.50 -5.13
N SER A 81 -13.70 10.00 -4.39
CA SER A 81 -14.19 10.62 -3.16
C SER A 81 -14.10 9.61 -2.00
N PRO A 82 -12.96 9.55 -1.32
CA PRO A 82 -12.78 8.67 -0.17
C PRO A 82 -13.78 9.01 0.96
N ASP A 83 -14.28 7.97 1.63
CA ASP A 83 -15.01 8.15 2.87
C ASP A 83 -14.04 8.66 3.95
N GLU A 84 -14.37 9.77 4.60
CA GLU A 84 -13.52 10.39 5.62
C GLU A 84 -13.27 9.47 6.82
N THR A 85 -14.17 8.53 7.10
CA THR A 85 -13.98 7.52 8.15
C THR A 85 -12.79 6.60 7.88
N ALA A 86 -12.36 6.47 6.65
CA ALA A 86 -11.16 5.72 6.30
C ALA A 86 -9.90 6.30 6.95
N ILE A 87 -9.84 7.61 7.16
CA ILE A 87 -8.72 8.27 7.85
C ILE A 87 -8.61 7.72 9.28
N GLU A 88 -9.71 7.68 10.00
CA GLU A 88 -9.75 7.14 11.35
C GLU A 88 -9.33 5.67 11.40
N THR A 89 -9.83 4.87 10.46
CA THR A 89 -9.48 3.45 10.34
C THR A 89 -7.99 3.26 10.08
N GLY A 90 -7.42 4.02 9.16
CA GLY A 90 -5.99 3.96 8.85
C GLY A 90 -5.11 4.36 10.03
N VAL A 91 -5.48 5.43 10.73
CA VAL A 91 -4.78 5.88 11.94
C VAL A 91 -4.84 4.81 13.03
N LYS A 92 -6.01 4.25 13.29
CA LYS A 92 -6.19 3.17 14.28
C LYS A 92 -5.34 1.95 13.94
N ALA A 93 -5.37 1.51 12.70
CA ALA A 93 -4.59 0.36 12.25
C ALA A 93 -3.09 0.54 12.54
N ILE A 94 -2.54 1.68 12.15
CA ILE A 94 -1.12 1.96 12.34
C ILE A 94 -0.76 2.10 13.81
N ILE A 95 -1.50 2.91 14.57
CA ILE A 95 -1.19 3.18 15.98
C ILE A 95 -1.32 1.91 16.81
N LYS A 96 -2.38 1.14 16.64
CA LYS A 96 -2.61 -0.08 17.42
C LYS A 96 -1.52 -1.11 17.15
N TYR A 97 -1.20 -1.35 15.88
CA TYR A 97 -0.15 -2.28 15.51
C TYR A 97 1.22 -1.86 16.05
N LEU A 98 1.61 -0.61 15.85
CA LEU A 98 2.89 -0.12 16.34
C LEU A 98 2.99 -0.14 17.87
N SER A 99 1.93 0.27 18.56
CA SER A 99 1.90 0.23 20.01
C SER A 99 2.04 -1.18 20.56
N TRP A 100 1.34 -2.14 19.94
CA TRP A 100 1.46 -3.54 20.29
C TRP A 100 2.88 -4.06 20.05
N ARG A 101 3.44 -3.79 18.88
CA ARG A 101 4.77 -4.25 18.51
C ARG A 101 5.87 -3.66 19.38
N MET A 102 5.75 -2.39 19.75
CA MET A 102 6.72 -1.70 20.62
C MET A 102 6.63 -2.14 22.08
N SER A 103 5.52 -2.70 22.51
CA SER A 103 5.32 -3.21 23.87
C SER A 103 5.73 -4.66 24.05
N ALA A 104 6.06 -5.33 22.97
CA ALA A 104 6.44 -6.76 22.97
C ALA A 104 7.88 -6.98 23.43
#